data_e1faca7a029c34d9fd597d75e05ac93e
#
_entry.id   e1faca7a029c34d9fd597d75e05ac93e
#
_cell.length_a   1.000
_cell.length_b   1.000
_cell.length_c   1.000
_cell.angle_alpha   90.00
_cell.angle_beta   90.00
_cell.angle_gamma   90.00
#
_symmetry.space_group_name_H-M   'P 1'
#
loop_
_entity.id
_entity.type
_entity.pdbx_description
1 polymer ?
#
loop_
_entity_poly.entity_id
_entity_poly.type
_entity_poly.pdbx_seq_one_letter_code
_entity_poly.pdbx_strand_id
1 'polypeptide(L)'
;MPAASTCPFDHHAITDSREAWGIYADLRDDGVVFSPEYGGFYVLTEYAHVLAALRDPDSFISGGGTRVPTVGDGRLIVIDNDPPEHTSYRAVVTARLTPDSVRGMAGGLRALIDRLVDDFHAEGEGTGSPGWACRFPCMC
;
A
#
# COMPACT_ATOMS: atom_id res chain seq x y z
N MET A 1 19.45 13.02 -17.01
CA MET A 1 19.03 12.63 -15.66
C MET A 1 20.20 12.90 -14.71
N PRO A 2 20.02 13.48 -13.51
CA PRO A 2 21.08 13.51 -12.53
C PRO A 2 21.51 12.08 -12.19
N ALA A 3 22.78 11.89 -11.90
CA ALA A 3 23.29 10.59 -11.47
C ALA A 3 22.63 10.23 -10.13
N ALA A 4 22.14 8.99 -10.00
CA ALA A 4 21.58 8.53 -8.75
C ALA A 4 22.69 8.49 -7.68
N SER A 5 22.41 9.00 -6.49
CA SER A 5 23.23 8.81 -5.31
C SER A 5 23.20 7.33 -4.90
N THR A 6 24.29 6.79 -4.39
CA THR A 6 24.34 5.40 -3.91
C THR A 6 24.35 5.39 -2.38
N CYS A 7 23.32 4.80 -1.77
CA CYS A 7 23.19 4.67 -0.33
C CYS A 7 22.68 3.25 0.00
N PRO A 8 23.28 2.52 0.94
CA PRO A 8 22.80 1.21 1.38
C PRO A 8 21.53 1.37 2.23
N PHE A 9 20.41 1.59 1.56
CA PHE A 9 19.11 1.75 2.20
C PHE A 9 18.39 0.41 2.30
N ASP A 10 18.08 -0.01 3.52
CA ASP A 10 17.28 -1.20 3.83
C ASP A 10 15.97 -0.79 4.53
N HIS A 11 14.86 -0.84 3.80
CA HIS A 11 13.54 -0.49 4.35
C HIS A 11 13.02 -1.50 5.37
N HIS A 12 13.54 -2.74 5.40
CA HIS A 12 13.19 -3.74 6.42
C HIS A 12 13.93 -3.52 7.75
N ALA A 13 15.01 -2.77 7.75
CA ALA A 13 15.72 -2.40 8.97
C ALA A 13 14.98 -1.32 9.79
N ILE A 14 13.99 -0.65 9.17
CA ILE A 14 13.22 0.39 9.86
C ILE A 14 12.17 -0.30 10.75
N THR A 15 12.43 -0.34 12.05
CA THR A 15 11.55 -0.99 13.03
C THR A 15 10.62 0.00 13.75
N ASP A 16 11.01 1.28 13.85
CA ASP A 16 10.18 2.34 14.41
C ASP A 16 9.67 3.26 13.31
N SER A 17 8.36 3.33 13.17
CA SER A 17 7.71 4.21 12.18
C SER A 17 8.02 5.70 12.37
N ARG A 18 8.43 6.13 13.58
CA ARG A 18 8.83 7.52 13.85
C ARG A 18 10.19 7.84 13.23
N GLU A 19 11.11 6.88 13.22
CA GLU A 19 12.42 7.02 12.58
C GLU A 19 12.30 7.09 11.07
N ALA A 20 11.31 6.39 10.50
CA ALA A 20 11.06 6.35 9.06
C ALA A 20 10.95 7.75 8.43
N TRP A 21 10.29 8.68 9.12
CA TRP A 21 10.11 10.05 8.61
C TRP A 21 11.41 10.81 8.43
N GLY A 22 12.36 10.65 9.40
CA GLY A 22 13.69 11.24 9.30
C GLY A 22 14.48 10.64 8.15
N ILE A 23 14.53 9.31 8.06
CA ILE A 23 15.26 8.59 7.01
C ILE A 23 14.75 8.98 5.62
N TYR A 24 13.43 9.02 5.42
CA TYR A 24 12.87 9.43 4.13
C TYR A 24 13.05 10.93 3.84
N ALA A 25 13.19 11.78 4.87
CA ALA A 25 13.53 13.18 4.67
C ALA A 25 14.96 13.33 4.13
N ASP A 26 15.93 12.62 4.72
CA ASP A 26 17.31 12.63 4.26
C ASP A 26 17.44 12.09 2.83
N LEU A 27 16.75 11.00 2.51
CA LEU A 27 16.72 10.44 1.14
C LEU A 27 16.11 11.40 0.12
N ARG A 28 15.20 12.32 0.52
CA ARG A 28 14.67 13.33 -0.40
C ARG A 28 15.71 14.36 -0.83
N ASP A 29 16.60 14.71 0.07
CA ASP A 29 17.67 15.67 -0.22
C ASP A 29 18.67 15.10 -1.24
N ASP A 30 18.83 13.77 -1.26
CA ASP A 30 19.66 13.05 -2.23
C ASP A 30 18.99 12.84 -3.60
N GLY A 31 17.68 13.06 -3.71
CA GLY A 31 16.90 12.90 -4.94
C GLY A 31 16.60 11.45 -5.29
N VAL A 32 17.13 10.93 -6.41
CA VAL A 32 17.01 9.52 -6.78
C VAL A 32 18.15 8.72 -6.18
N VAL A 33 17.85 7.78 -5.32
CA VAL A 33 18.84 6.96 -4.60
C VAL A 33 18.87 5.54 -5.13
N PHE A 34 20.04 4.98 -5.37
CA PHE A 34 20.24 3.56 -5.66
C PHE A 34 20.70 2.83 -4.39
N SER A 35 19.96 1.81 -3.98
CA SER A 35 20.37 0.89 -2.93
C SER A 35 20.87 -0.42 -3.54
N PRO A 36 22.06 -0.92 -3.16
CA PRO A 36 22.56 -2.24 -3.60
C PRO A 36 21.90 -3.41 -2.87
N GLU A 37 21.11 -3.15 -1.82
CA GLU A 37 20.44 -4.19 -1.06
C GLU A 37 19.47 -4.99 -1.94
N TYR A 38 19.22 -6.24 -1.59
CA TYR A 38 18.28 -7.15 -2.27
C TYR A 38 18.50 -7.32 -3.78
N GLY A 39 19.73 -7.14 -4.26
CA GLY A 39 20.06 -7.21 -5.69
C GLY A 39 19.98 -5.88 -6.43
N GLY A 40 19.70 -4.81 -5.72
CA GLY A 40 19.68 -3.45 -6.23
C GLY A 40 18.29 -2.94 -6.56
N PHE A 41 17.96 -1.76 -6.04
CA PHE A 41 16.71 -1.05 -6.38
C PHE A 41 16.87 0.46 -6.26
N TYR A 42 16.00 1.20 -6.93
CA TYR A 42 15.95 2.65 -6.84
C TYR A 42 14.88 3.11 -5.85
N VAL A 43 15.21 4.11 -5.05
CA VAL A 43 14.30 4.75 -4.09
C VAL A 43 13.94 6.14 -4.60
N LEU A 44 12.64 6.38 -4.73
CA LEU A 44 12.06 7.66 -5.13
C LEU A 44 11.28 8.21 -3.93
N THR A 45 11.71 9.33 -3.36
CA THR A 45 11.07 9.95 -2.20
C THR A 45 10.53 11.35 -2.48
N GLU A 46 11.00 11.98 -3.56
CA GLU A 46 10.50 13.28 -3.99
C GLU A 46 9.17 13.13 -4.73
N TYR A 47 8.20 13.99 -4.40
CA TYR A 47 6.84 13.93 -4.97
C TYR A 47 6.83 13.96 -6.51
N ALA A 48 7.65 14.81 -7.11
CA ALA A 48 7.70 14.94 -8.57
C ALA A 48 8.16 13.63 -9.24
N HIS A 49 9.19 12.98 -8.70
CA HIS A 49 9.70 11.71 -9.22
C HIS A 49 8.72 10.57 -9.02
N VAL A 50 8.11 10.47 -7.83
CA VAL A 50 7.08 9.47 -7.54
C VAL A 50 5.89 9.62 -8.48
N LEU A 51 5.40 10.85 -8.65
CA LEU A 51 4.26 11.14 -9.53
C LEU A 51 4.57 10.82 -11.00
N ALA A 52 5.78 11.14 -11.47
CA ALA A 52 6.22 10.84 -12.83
C ALA A 52 6.26 9.30 -13.05
N ALA A 53 6.86 8.55 -12.12
CA ALA A 53 6.93 7.10 -12.21
C ALA A 53 5.54 6.45 -12.20
N LEU A 54 4.63 6.89 -11.32
CA LEU A 54 3.26 6.35 -11.26
C LEU A 54 2.41 6.66 -12.49
N ARG A 55 2.78 7.66 -13.29
CA ARG A 55 2.06 8.05 -14.52
C ARG A 55 2.65 7.46 -15.79
N ASP A 56 3.73 6.74 -15.68
CA ASP A 56 4.44 6.14 -16.82
C ASP A 56 4.45 4.59 -16.68
N PRO A 57 3.32 3.93 -16.94
CA PRO A 57 3.22 2.48 -16.84
C PRO A 57 4.00 1.74 -17.95
N ASP A 58 4.43 2.43 -18.99
CA ASP A 58 5.24 1.85 -20.06
C ASP A 58 6.70 1.66 -19.65
N SER A 59 7.21 2.55 -18.79
CA SER A 59 8.58 2.48 -18.26
C SER A 59 8.65 1.79 -16.89
N PHE A 60 7.60 1.94 -16.06
CA PHE A 60 7.53 1.43 -14.69
C PHE A 60 6.42 0.41 -14.55
N ILE A 61 6.77 -0.86 -14.76
CA ILE A 61 5.82 -1.99 -14.74
C ILE A 61 5.71 -2.59 -13.33
N SER A 62 4.55 -3.22 -13.05
CA SER A 62 4.29 -3.97 -11.81
C SER A 62 4.44 -5.49 -11.98
N GLY A 63 4.51 -5.97 -13.22
CA GLY A 63 4.54 -7.41 -13.53
C GLY A 63 5.75 -8.18 -12.98
N GLY A 64 6.79 -7.48 -12.56
CA GLY A 64 7.95 -8.07 -11.84
C GLY A 64 7.74 -8.27 -10.34
N GLY A 65 6.58 -7.84 -9.82
CA GLY A 65 6.27 -7.82 -8.39
C GLY A 65 6.37 -6.42 -7.79
N THR A 66 5.60 -6.17 -6.75
CA THR A 66 5.49 -4.86 -6.08
C THR A 66 6.16 -4.84 -4.71
N ARG A 67 6.97 -5.84 -4.41
CA ARG A 67 7.71 -5.96 -3.13
C ARG A 67 9.20 -6.15 -3.36
N VAL A 68 10.01 -5.55 -2.50
CA VAL A 68 11.46 -5.71 -2.48
C VAL A 68 11.86 -6.27 -1.10
N PRO A 69 12.53 -7.44 -1.02
CA PRO A 69 12.69 -8.40 -2.12
C PRO A 69 11.36 -9.03 -2.54
N THR A 70 11.32 -9.58 -3.75
CA THR A 70 10.16 -10.38 -4.18
C THR A 70 9.98 -11.56 -3.24
N VAL A 71 8.80 -11.72 -2.66
CA VAL A 71 8.50 -12.75 -1.66
C VAL A 71 7.58 -13.81 -2.26
N GLY A 72 8.11 -15.02 -2.45
CA GLY A 72 7.36 -16.17 -2.96
C GLY A 72 6.96 -16.05 -4.45
N ASP A 73 6.29 -17.08 -4.93
CA ASP A 73 5.85 -17.20 -6.33
C ASP A 73 4.44 -16.63 -6.56
N GLY A 74 3.81 -16.13 -5.49
CA GLY A 74 2.43 -15.65 -5.51
C GLY A 74 2.33 -14.25 -6.10
N ARG A 75 1.75 -14.12 -7.30
CA ARG A 75 1.35 -12.83 -7.87
C ARG A 75 0.05 -12.35 -7.20
N LEU A 76 0.04 -11.10 -6.78
CA LEU A 76 -1.17 -10.45 -6.29
C LEU A 76 -1.99 -9.96 -7.50
N ILE A 77 -3.12 -10.65 -7.77
CA ILE A 77 -4.03 -10.25 -8.85
C ILE A 77 -4.41 -8.77 -8.66
N VAL A 78 -4.44 -8.02 -9.75
CA VAL A 78 -4.62 -6.58 -9.86
C VAL A 78 -3.35 -5.78 -9.53
N ILE A 79 -2.60 -6.13 -8.48
CA ILE A 79 -1.45 -5.35 -8.02
C ILE A 79 -0.21 -5.65 -8.87
N ASP A 80 0.11 -6.95 -9.05
CA ASP A 80 1.28 -7.42 -9.78
C ASP A 80 0.97 -7.71 -11.27
N ASN A 81 0.01 -6.99 -11.83
CA ASN A 81 -0.37 -7.09 -13.24
C ASN A 81 -0.16 -5.76 -13.96
N ASP A 82 0.19 -5.84 -15.24
CA ASP A 82 0.27 -4.71 -16.15
C ASP A 82 -0.87 -4.75 -17.18
N PRO A 83 -1.16 -3.65 -17.89
CA PRO A 83 -2.11 -3.68 -19.00
C PRO A 83 -1.72 -4.73 -20.07
N PRO A 84 -2.69 -5.41 -20.71
CA PRO A 84 -4.14 -5.21 -20.59
C PRO A 84 -4.81 -5.95 -19.44
N GLU A 85 -4.15 -6.90 -18.80
CA GLU A 85 -4.72 -7.75 -17.75
C GLU A 85 -5.14 -6.90 -16.52
N HIS A 86 -4.27 -6.01 -16.07
CA HIS A 86 -4.58 -5.07 -14.98
C HIS A 86 -5.89 -4.32 -15.23
N THR A 87 -6.08 -3.81 -16.44
CA THR A 87 -7.29 -3.05 -16.80
C THR A 87 -8.54 -3.89 -16.64
N SER A 88 -8.50 -5.16 -17.07
CA SER A 88 -9.62 -6.10 -16.98
C SER A 88 -9.97 -6.43 -15.52
N TYR A 89 -8.98 -6.76 -14.69
CA TYR A 89 -9.19 -7.06 -13.27
C TYR A 89 -9.68 -5.84 -12.50
N ARG A 90 -9.06 -4.68 -12.76
CA ARG A 90 -9.43 -3.43 -12.09
C ARG A 90 -10.85 -2.98 -12.42
N ALA A 91 -11.34 -3.23 -13.64
CA ALA A 91 -12.71 -2.92 -14.03
C ALA A 91 -13.73 -3.65 -13.15
N VAL A 92 -13.50 -4.92 -12.82
CA VAL A 92 -14.37 -5.70 -11.93
C VAL A 92 -14.43 -5.09 -10.53
N VAL A 93 -13.27 -4.74 -9.97
CA VAL A 93 -13.18 -4.12 -8.63
C VAL A 93 -13.83 -2.73 -8.62
N THR A 94 -13.51 -1.91 -9.63
CA THR A 94 -14.01 -0.54 -9.72
C THR A 94 -15.53 -0.49 -9.85
N ALA A 95 -16.15 -1.45 -10.55
CA ALA A 95 -17.60 -1.53 -10.68
C ALA A 95 -18.32 -1.64 -9.32
N ARG A 96 -17.66 -2.21 -8.31
CA ARG A 96 -18.18 -2.36 -6.95
C ARG A 96 -17.86 -1.17 -6.04
N LEU A 97 -16.92 -0.32 -6.41
CA LEU A 97 -16.44 0.83 -5.63
C LEU A 97 -16.89 2.17 -6.23
N THR A 98 -17.96 2.18 -7.01
CA THR A 98 -18.55 3.43 -7.49
C THR A 98 -19.12 4.25 -6.32
N PRO A 99 -19.20 5.58 -6.44
CA PRO A 99 -19.79 6.43 -5.40
C PRO A 99 -21.21 6.00 -5.00
N ASP A 100 -22.01 5.51 -5.95
CA ASP A 100 -23.37 5.02 -5.68
C ASP A 100 -23.36 3.71 -4.89
N SER A 101 -22.52 2.77 -5.27
CA SER A 101 -22.34 1.50 -4.54
C SER A 101 -21.89 1.75 -3.10
N VAL A 102 -20.92 2.67 -2.91
CA VAL A 102 -20.42 3.04 -1.57
C VAL A 102 -21.53 3.70 -0.75
N ARG A 103 -22.30 4.62 -1.34
CA ARG A 103 -23.46 5.23 -0.66
C ARG A 103 -24.49 4.18 -0.24
N GLY A 104 -24.76 3.20 -1.10
CA GLY A 104 -25.69 2.10 -0.80
C GLY A 104 -25.24 1.24 0.39
N MET A 105 -23.93 1.10 0.62
CA MET A 105 -23.38 0.34 1.75
C MET A 105 -23.38 1.12 3.08
N ALA A 106 -23.50 2.44 3.05
CA ALA A 106 -23.30 3.29 4.23
C ALA A 106 -24.25 2.95 5.40
N GLY A 107 -25.51 2.61 5.11
CA GLY A 107 -26.48 2.22 6.15
C GLY A 107 -26.10 0.92 6.85
N GLY A 108 -25.73 -0.09 6.08
CA GLY A 108 -25.29 -1.38 6.62
C GLY A 108 -24.00 -1.27 7.43
N LEU A 109 -23.04 -0.46 6.94
CA LEU A 109 -21.79 -0.21 7.66
C LEU A 109 -22.03 0.52 8.99
N ARG A 110 -22.91 1.52 9.03
CA ARG A 110 -23.26 2.20 10.29
C ARG A 110 -23.86 1.23 11.29
N ALA A 111 -24.87 0.46 10.88
CA ALA A 111 -25.50 -0.52 11.77
C ALA A 111 -24.52 -1.59 12.28
N LEU A 112 -23.52 -1.96 11.49
CA LEU A 112 -22.44 -2.85 11.92
C LEU A 112 -21.54 -2.18 12.96
N ILE A 113 -21.11 -0.96 12.68
CA ILE A 113 -20.24 -0.18 13.59
C ILE A 113 -20.97 0.06 14.93
N ASP A 114 -22.23 0.48 14.91
CA ASP A 114 -23.01 0.72 16.12
C ASP A 114 -23.06 -0.53 17.00
N ARG A 115 -23.36 -1.71 16.42
CA ARG A 115 -23.33 -2.97 17.15
C ARG A 115 -21.96 -3.30 17.75
N LEU A 116 -20.88 -3.11 16.98
CA LEU A 116 -19.51 -3.39 17.46
C LEU A 116 -19.10 -2.45 18.60
N VAL A 117 -19.55 -1.21 18.54
CA VAL A 117 -19.31 -0.21 19.59
C VAL A 117 -20.12 -0.57 20.85
N ASP A 118 -21.39 -0.96 20.69
CA ASP A 118 -22.26 -1.37 21.81
C ASP A 118 -21.70 -2.62 22.51
N ASP A 119 -21.26 -3.62 21.74
CA ASP A 119 -20.62 -4.83 22.26
C ASP A 119 -19.35 -4.48 23.04
N PHE A 120 -18.51 -3.61 22.47
CA PHE A 120 -17.27 -3.14 23.13
C PHE A 120 -17.58 -2.39 24.44
N HIS A 121 -18.61 -1.55 24.42
CA HIS A 121 -19.01 -0.81 25.61
C HIS A 121 -19.57 -1.70 26.71
N ALA A 122 -20.27 -2.77 26.34
CA ALA A 122 -20.80 -3.76 27.29
C ALA A 122 -19.69 -4.60 27.96
N GLU A 123 -18.55 -4.82 27.26
CA GLU A 123 -17.39 -5.51 27.80
C GLU A 123 -16.57 -4.65 28.78
N GLY A 124 -16.82 -3.31 28.82
CA GLY A 124 -16.26 -2.35 29.78
C GLY A 124 -14.82 -1.95 29.52
N GLU A 125 -14.00 -2.78 28.92
CA GLU A 125 -12.63 -2.51 28.49
C GLU A 125 -12.22 -3.42 27.33
N GLY A 126 -11.36 -2.94 26.46
CA GLY A 126 -10.82 -3.70 25.34
C GLY A 126 -9.66 -3.00 24.69
N THR A 127 -8.72 -3.77 24.14
CA THR A 127 -7.69 -3.22 23.28
C THR A 127 -8.23 -3.17 21.86
N GLY A 128 -8.06 -2.06 21.14
CA GLY A 128 -8.43 -1.90 19.72
C GLY A 128 -7.64 -2.84 18.78
N SER A 129 -7.01 -3.86 19.33
CA SER A 129 -6.14 -4.85 18.69
C SER A 129 -6.73 -6.27 18.89
N PRO A 130 -6.31 -7.23 18.21
CA PRO A 130 -6.78 -8.29 17.35
C PRO A 130 -8.21 -8.79 17.53
N GLY A 131 -8.84 -8.61 18.67
CA GLY A 131 -10.23 -9.06 18.90
C GLY A 131 -11.27 -8.23 18.14
N TRP A 132 -11.01 -6.94 17.95
CA TRP A 132 -11.91 -6.01 17.27
C TRP A 132 -11.76 -6.07 15.74
N ALA A 133 -10.54 -6.13 15.27
CA ALA A 133 -10.25 -6.21 13.83
C ALA A 133 -10.74 -7.51 13.19
N CYS A 134 -10.77 -8.63 13.95
CA CYS A 134 -11.24 -9.92 13.45
C CYS A 134 -12.78 -10.05 13.42
N ARG A 135 -13.53 -9.14 14.04
CA ARG A 135 -15.00 -9.15 14.00
C ARG A 135 -15.60 -8.45 12.79
N PHE A 136 -14.78 -7.75 12.00
CA PHE A 136 -15.21 -7.28 10.68
C PHE A 136 -15.25 -8.48 9.73
N PRO A 137 -16.43 -9.00 9.35
CA PRO A 137 -16.48 -10.02 8.32
C PRO A 137 -15.91 -9.40 7.05
N CYS A 138 -14.94 -10.07 6.42
CA CYS A 138 -14.62 -9.82 5.02
C CYS A 138 -15.94 -10.01 4.26
N MET A 139 -16.60 -8.91 3.91
CA MET A 139 -17.74 -8.94 3.02
C MET A 139 -17.17 -9.21 1.62
N CYS A 140 -17.06 -10.51 1.27
CA CYS A 140 -16.86 -10.96 -0.09
C CYS A 140 -18.14 -10.72 -0.91
#